data_22b195b50688654dd3a7acf415106590
#
_entry.id   22b195b50688654dd3a7acf415106590
#
_cell.length_a   1.000
_cell.length_b   1.000
_cell.length_c   1.000
_cell.angle_alpha   90.00
_cell.angle_beta   90.00
_cell.angle_gamma   90.00
#
_symmetry.space_group_name_H-M   'P 1'
#
loop_
_entity.id
_entity.type
_entity.pdbx_description
1 polymer ?
#
loop_
_entity_poly.entity_id
_entity_poly.type
_entity_poly.pdbx_seq_one_letter_code
_entity_poly.pdbx_strand_id
1 'polypeptide(L)'
;MTTANTQPRVAEVREILSEVMDPEYGTLSIVDLGIVADVVIERDAVGVTLLPTMAGCPAREVIELDVRSALLSAGASNVSVKWCLDGSWEPQRLSTKAVEQLGKEFSIAIRHDGALPSCPICKAPSLREVSPVGPTRCRSVAWCDDCRNVVEVVG
;
A
#
# COMPACT_ATOMS: atom_id res chain seq x y z
N MET A 1 -17.25 -37.36 12.10
CA MET A 1 -16.86 -36.49 10.99
C MET A 1 -15.85 -35.48 11.51
N THR A 2 -14.59 -35.70 11.23
CA THR A 2 -13.51 -34.84 11.69
C THR A 2 -13.46 -33.64 10.74
N THR A 3 -13.96 -32.48 11.16
CA THR A 3 -13.67 -31.22 10.49
C THR A 3 -12.19 -31.02 10.61
N ALA A 4 -11.48 -31.19 9.51
CA ALA A 4 -10.08 -30.83 9.43
C ALA A 4 -9.99 -29.32 9.72
N ASN A 5 -9.54 -28.97 10.92
CA ASN A 5 -9.17 -27.65 11.30
C ASN A 5 -7.86 -27.34 10.57
N THR A 6 -7.96 -26.98 9.28
CA THR A 6 -6.81 -26.60 8.48
C THR A 6 -6.49 -25.18 8.87
N GLN A 7 -5.47 -25.00 9.71
CA GLN A 7 -4.91 -23.68 9.98
C GLN A 7 -4.57 -22.99 8.65
N PRO A 8 -5.01 -21.74 8.45
CA PRO A 8 -4.66 -21.00 7.25
C PRO A 8 -3.13 -20.89 7.15
N ARG A 9 -2.61 -21.11 5.96
CA ARG A 9 -1.17 -20.89 5.70
C ARG A 9 -0.91 -19.41 5.50
N VAL A 10 0.32 -18.95 5.76
CA VAL A 10 0.71 -17.55 5.53
C VAL A 10 0.38 -17.09 4.11
N ALA A 11 0.54 -17.97 3.11
CA ALA A 11 0.16 -17.69 1.73
C ALA A 11 -1.35 -17.43 1.57
N GLU A 12 -2.20 -18.25 2.20
CA GLU A 12 -3.67 -18.10 2.17
C GLU A 12 -4.10 -16.79 2.85
N VAL A 13 -3.47 -16.44 3.97
CA VAL A 13 -3.70 -15.14 4.63
C VAL A 13 -3.32 -13.98 3.71
N ARG A 14 -2.19 -14.08 3.01
CA ARG A 14 -1.78 -13.05 2.04
C ARG A 14 -2.74 -12.96 0.85
N GLU A 15 -3.31 -14.04 0.39
CA GLU A 15 -4.36 -14.04 -0.65
C GLU A 15 -5.60 -13.31 -0.16
N ILE A 16 -6.06 -13.58 1.08
CA ILE A 16 -7.19 -12.87 1.68
C ILE A 16 -6.88 -11.36 1.79
N LEU A 17 -5.68 -11.00 2.24
CA LEU A 17 -5.26 -9.60 2.34
C LEU A 17 -5.11 -8.92 0.99
N SER A 18 -4.90 -9.66 -0.10
CA SER A 18 -4.87 -9.11 -1.46
C SER A 18 -6.25 -8.64 -1.97
N GLU A 19 -7.33 -9.03 -1.29
CA GLU A 19 -8.69 -8.55 -1.55
C GLU A 19 -9.06 -7.30 -0.71
N VAL A 20 -8.23 -6.94 0.26
CA VAL A 20 -8.41 -5.72 1.06
C VAL A 20 -7.87 -4.52 0.28
N MET A 21 -8.77 -3.69 -0.22
CA MET A 21 -8.41 -2.53 -1.03
C MET A 21 -8.06 -1.33 -0.17
N ASP A 22 -7.12 -0.52 -0.64
CA ASP A 22 -6.83 0.76 -0.03
C ASP A 22 -7.99 1.74 -0.31
N PRO A 23 -8.50 2.47 0.69
CA PRO A 23 -9.64 3.36 0.49
C PRO A 23 -9.33 4.56 -0.42
N GLU A 24 -8.08 4.92 -0.59
CA GLU A 24 -7.64 5.99 -1.49
C GLU A 24 -7.49 5.51 -2.95
N TYR A 25 -7.05 4.25 -3.11
CA TYR A 25 -6.83 3.61 -4.40
C TYR A 25 -7.73 2.38 -4.53
N GLY A 26 -9.01 2.56 -4.68
CA GLY A 26 -9.99 1.46 -4.66
C GLY A 26 -9.75 0.27 -5.61
N THR A 27 -8.73 0.33 -6.45
CA THR A 27 -8.29 -0.75 -7.36
C THR A 27 -6.96 -1.40 -6.95
N LEU A 28 -6.31 -0.88 -5.90
CA LEU A 28 -5.05 -1.41 -5.38
C LEU A 28 -5.24 -1.97 -3.97
N SER A 29 -4.79 -3.19 -3.76
CA SER A 29 -4.83 -3.81 -2.44
C SER A 29 -3.69 -3.32 -1.53
N ILE A 30 -3.87 -3.50 -0.23
CA ILE A 30 -2.81 -3.23 0.75
C ILE A 30 -1.56 -4.09 0.54
N VAL A 31 -1.71 -5.26 -0.12
CA VAL A 31 -0.59 -6.11 -0.52
C VAL A 31 0.13 -5.49 -1.73
N ASP A 32 -0.60 -5.03 -2.74
CA ASP A 32 -0.04 -4.33 -3.91
C ASP A 32 0.75 -3.08 -3.50
N LEU A 33 0.25 -2.35 -2.51
CA LEU A 33 0.88 -1.13 -1.99
C LEU A 33 2.05 -1.41 -1.01
N GLY A 34 2.36 -2.67 -0.74
CA GLY A 34 3.44 -3.04 0.17
C GLY A 34 3.21 -2.65 1.63
N ILE A 35 1.95 -2.44 2.01
CA ILE A 35 1.53 -2.09 3.38
C ILE A 35 1.65 -3.30 4.30
N VAL A 36 1.42 -4.52 3.81
CA VAL A 36 1.57 -5.76 4.60
C VAL A 36 3.05 -6.08 4.77
N ALA A 37 3.56 -5.89 6.00
CA ALA A 37 4.95 -6.18 6.33
C ALA A 37 5.16 -7.64 6.68
N ASP A 38 4.35 -8.16 7.60
CA ASP A 38 4.51 -9.51 8.13
C ASP A 38 3.17 -10.15 8.49
N VAL A 39 3.14 -11.47 8.43
CA VAL A 39 1.99 -12.30 8.81
C VAL A 39 2.52 -13.45 9.67
N VAL A 40 2.05 -13.52 10.90
CA VAL A 40 2.37 -14.58 11.85
C VAL A 40 1.11 -15.36 12.19
N ILE A 41 1.22 -16.68 12.20
CA ILE A 41 0.12 -17.57 12.58
C ILE A 41 0.57 -18.40 13.78
N GLU A 42 -0.14 -18.23 14.89
CA GLU A 42 0.09 -18.99 16.11
C GLU A 42 -1.21 -19.71 16.51
N ARG A 43 -1.25 -21.02 16.32
CA ARG A 43 -2.45 -21.84 16.51
C ARG A 43 -3.61 -21.27 15.65
N ASP A 44 -4.67 -20.74 16.28
CA ASP A 44 -5.85 -20.18 15.61
C ASP A 44 -5.81 -18.64 15.53
N ALA A 45 -4.72 -18.02 15.96
CA ALA A 45 -4.55 -16.58 15.94
C ALA A 45 -3.71 -16.14 14.73
N VAL A 46 -4.18 -15.11 14.03
CA VAL A 46 -3.47 -14.47 12.92
C VAL A 46 -3.01 -13.09 13.37
N GLY A 47 -1.72 -12.85 13.34
CA GLY A 47 -1.09 -11.56 13.56
C GLY A 47 -0.67 -10.94 12.22
N VAL A 48 -1.08 -9.71 11.98
CA VAL A 48 -0.68 -8.95 10.79
C VAL A 48 0.03 -7.68 11.21
N THR A 49 1.21 -7.46 10.69
CA THR A 49 1.95 -6.22 10.86
C THR A 49 1.85 -5.39 9.59
N LEU A 50 1.42 -4.15 9.74
CA LEU A 50 1.21 -3.20 8.65
C LEU A 50 2.21 -2.04 8.76
N LEU A 51 2.64 -1.54 7.60
CA LEU A 51 3.49 -0.36 7.44
C LEU A 51 2.68 0.72 6.70
N PRO A 52 2.39 1.86 7.30
CA PRO A 52 1.77 2.95 6.56
C PRO A 52 2.81 3.62 5.66
N THR A 53 2.39 4.13 4.51
CA THR A 53 3.24 4.94 3.61
C THR A 53 3.75 6.21 4.30
N MET A 54 3.04 6.64 5.35
CA MET A 54 3.47 7.68 6.29
C MET A 54 2.81 7.47 7.66
N ALA A 55 3.48 7.89 8.72
CA ALA A 55 3.03 7.69 10.12
C ALA A 55 1.65 8.30 10.43
N GLY A 56 1.29 9.41 9.77
CA GLY A 56 0.02 10.13 9.95
C GLY A 56 -1.09 9.73 8.97
N CYS A 57 -1.02 8.55 8.32
CA CYS A 57 -2.02 8.12 7.35
C CYS A 57 -3.42 8.02 7.99
N PRO A 58 -4.43 8.75 7.50
CA PRO A 58 -5.79 8.71 8.06
C PRO A 58 -6.53 7.41 7.71
N ALA A 59 -6.10 6.68 6.67
CA ALA A 59 -6.72 5.43 6.24
C ALA A 59 -6.45 4.24 7.18
N ARG A 60 -5.55 4.37 8.15
CA ARG A 60 -5.13 3.25 9.02
C ARG A 60 -6.28 2.55 9.73
N GLU A 61 -7.21 3.31 10.29
CA GLU A 61 -8.35 2.73 11.03
C GLU A 61 -9.26 1.92 10.10
N VAL A 62 -9.53 2.43 8.91
CA VAL A 62 -10.34 1.74 7.90
C VAL A 62 -9.66 0.46 7.46
N ILE A 63 -8.38 0.53 7.09
CA ILE A 63 -7.60 -0.64 6.69
C ILE A 63 -7.55 -1.70 7.80
N GLU A 64 -7.35 -1.30 9.05
CA GLU A 64 -7.34 -2.24 10.18
C GLU A 64 -8.67 -2.96 10.34
N LEU A 65 -9.80 -2.25 10.24
CA LEU A 65 -11.13 -2.83 10.32
C LEU A 65 -11.37 -3.81 9.16
N ASP A 66 -11.00 -3.46 7.95
CA ASP A 66 -11.16 -4.30 6.77
C ASP A 66 -10.31 -5.57 6.85
N VAL A 67 -9.05 -5.46 7.30
CA VAL A 67 -8.17 -6.61 7.56
C VAL A 67 -8.78 -7.55 8.58
N ARG A 68 -9.26 -7.02 9.72
CA ARG A 68 -9.90 -7.85 10.74
C ARG A 68 -11.15 -8.54 10.20
N SER A 69 -12.00 -7.81 9.51
CA SER A 69 -13.23 -8.32 8.91
C SER A 69 -12.95 -9.44 7.90
N ALA A 70 -12.01 -9.23 7.01
CA ALA A 70 -11.64 -10.21 5.98
C ALA A 70 -11.12 -11.52 6.60
N LEU A 71 -10.22 -11.44 7.57
CA LEU A 71 -9.63 -12.61 8.21
C LEU A 71 -10.62 -13.37 9.10
N LEU A 72 -11.46 -12.67 9.86
CA LEU A 72 -12.52 -13.30 10.66
C LEU A 72 -13.55 -13.98 9.75
N SER A 73 -13.94 -13.37 8.64
CA SER A 73 -14.86 -13.96 7.66
C SER A 73 -14.26 -15.20 6.98
N ALA A 74 -12.95 -15.27 6.87
CA ALA A 74 -12.22 -16.43 6.35
C ALA A 74 -11.99 -17.53 7.40
N GLY A 75 -12.48 -17.36 8.64
CA GLY A 75 -12.47 -18.38 9.67
C GLY A 75 -11.35 -18.26 10.71
N ALA A 76 -10.59 -17.17 10.73
CA ALA A 76 -9.66 -16.91 11.82
C ALA A 76 -10.42 -16.71 13.13
N SER A 77 -9.99 -17.38 14.22
CA SER A 77 -10.64 -17.28 15.54
C SER A 77 -10.23 -16.01 16.28
N ASN A 78 -9.01 -15.56 16.05
CA ASN A 78 -8.46 -14.34 16.66
C ASN A 78 -7.55 -13.62 15.68
N VAL A 79 -7.73 -12.31 15.57
CA VAL A 79 -6.94 -11.46 14.66
C VAL A 79 -6.33 -10.30 15.44
N SER A 80 -5.02 -10.17 15.38
CA SER A 80 -4.29 -9.01 15.88
C SER A 80 -3.69 -8.23 14.72
N VAL A 81 -3.91 -6.92 14.69
CA VAL A 81 -3.31 -6.03 13.69
C VAL A 81 -2.44 -5.03 14.42
N LYS A 82 -1.20 -4.87 13.95
CA LYS A 82 -0.23 -3.91 14.49
C LYS A 82 0.27 -3.01 13.39
N TRP A 83 0.40 -1.73 13.70
CA TRP A 83 1.05 -0.75 12.83
C TRP A 83 2.48 -0.51 13.31
N CYS A 84 3.44 -0.70 12.43
CA CYS A 84 4.81 -0.29 12.62
C CYS A 84 4.98 1.12 12.04
N LEU A 85 5.25 2.10 12.90
CA LEU A 85 5.30 3.53 12.56
C LEU A 85 6.73 4.07 12.48
N ASP A 86 7.69 3.20 12.24
CA ASP A 86 9.11 3.54 12.19
C ASP A 86 9.57 4.20 10.88
N GLY A 87 8.66 4.37 9.92
CA GLY A 87 8.96 4.94 8.62
C GLY A 87 9.67 3.98 7.67
N SER A 88 9.64 2.69 7.94
CA SER A 88 10.33 1.65 7.13
C SER A 88 9.62 1.29 5.82
N TRP A 89 8.49 1.92 5.51
CA TRP A 89 7.88 1.75 4.19
C TRP A 89 8.71 2.47 3.12
N GLU A 90 8.97 1.77 2.04
CA GLU A 90 9.74 2.28 0.90
C GLU A 90 9.02 1.97 -0.42
N PRO A 91 9.18 2.80 -1.47
CA PRO A 91 8.55 2.59 -2.78
C PRO A 91 8.86 1.24 -3.43
N GLN A 92 9.99 0.63 -3.10
CA GLN A 92 10.39 -0.70 -3.56
C GLN A 92 9.46 -1.82 -3.09
N ARG A 93 8.61 -1.53 -2.09
CA ARG A 93 7.58 -2.46 -1.59
C ARG A 93 6.35 -2.54 -2.49
N LEU A 94 6.19 -1.59 -3.40
CA LEU A 94 5.09 -1.60 -4.37
C LEU A 94 5.21 -2.79 -5.32
N SER A 95 4.09 -3.45 -5.60
CA SER A 95 4.03 -4.47 -6.65
C SER A 95 4.18 -3.83 -8.04
N THR A 96 4.57 -4.61 -9.03
CA THR A 96 4.61 -4.15 -10.43
C THR A 96 3.25 -3.61 -10.87
N LYS A 97 2.17 -4.28 -10.47
CA LYS A 97 0.79 -3.84 -10.72
C LYS A 97 0.53 -2.45 -10.12
N ALA A 98 0.93 -2.23 -8.86
CA ALA A 98 0.75 -0.94 -8.20
C ALA A 98 1.52 0.18 -8.93
N VAL A 99 2.77 -0.06 -9.29
CA VAL A 99 3.60 0.90 -10.05
C VAL A 99 2.92 1.30 -11.36
N GLU A 100 2.43 0.32 -12.12
CA GLU A 100 1.75 0.58 -13.39
C GLU A 100 0.44 1.34 -13.22
N GLN A 101 -0.41 0.94 -12.27
CA GLN A 101 -1.70 1.57 -12.05
C GLN A 101 -1.56 2.98 -11.48
N LEU A 102 -0.66 3.20 -10.52
CA LEU A 102 -0.37 4.53 -9.98
C LEU A 102 0.02 5.51 -11.09
N GLY A 103 0.87 5.07 -12.03
CA GLY A 103 1.27 5.89 -13.17
C GLY A 103 0.15 6.14 -14.18
N LYS A 104 -0.64 5.12 -14.52
CA LYS A 104 -1.65 5.18 -15.58
C LYS A 104 -2.97 5.81 -15.13
N GLU A 105 -3.47 5.38 -13.97
CA GLU A 105 -4.81 5.77 -13.52
C GLU A 105 -4.78 7.06 -12.67
N PHE A 106 -3.71 7.25 -11.89
CA PHE A 106 -3.62 8.35 -10.94
C PHE A 106 -2.58 9.42 -11.32
N SER A 107 -1.82 9.22 -12.41
CA SER A 107 -0.72 10.10 -12.81
C SER A 107 0.29 10.34 -11.69
N ILE A 108 0.54 9.31 -10.89
CA ILE A 108 1.48 9.34 -9.76
C ILE A 108 2.83 8.82 -10.23
N ALA A 109 3.87 9.58 -9.97
CA ALA A 109 5.25 9.20 -10.16
C ALA A 109 5.81 8.57 -8.87
N ILE A 110 6.73 7.64 -9.00
CA ILE A 110 7.35 6.96 -7.86
C ILE A 110 8.81 7.34 -7.81
N ARG A 111 9.23 7.93 -6.69
CA ARG A 111 10.60 8.31 -6.43
C ARG A 111 11.43 7.06 -6.09
N HIS A 112 12.60 6.95 -6.67
CA HIS A 112 13.58 5.92 -6.34
C HIS A 112 14.90 6.58 -5.93
N ASP A 113 15.47 6.14 -4.83
CA ASP A 113 16.76 6.61 -4.31
C ASP A 113 16.89 8.15 -4.25
N GLY A 114 15.81 8.81 -3.86
CA GLY A 114 15.75 10.27 -3.75
C GLY A 114 15.64 11.03 -5.09
N ALA A 115 15.78 10.36 -6.22
CA ALA A 115 15.67 10.98 -7.54
C ALA A 115 14.21 11.08 -8.02
N LEU A 116 13.87 12.18 -8.69
CA LEU A 116 12.60 12.30 -9.39
C LEU A 116 12.60 11.37 -10.62
N PRO A 117 11.54 10.60 -10.82
CA PRO A 117 11.42 9.74 -12.00
C PRO A 117 11.04 10.56 -13.24
N SER A 118 10.94 9.88 -14.39
CA SER A 118 10.32 10.45 -15.58
C SER A 118 8.83 10.72 -15.36
N CYS A 119 8.30 11.71 -16.06
CA CYS A 119 6.88 12.05 -16.00
C CYS A 119 6.01 10.84 -16.36
N PRO A 120 5.02 10.45 -15.56
CA PRO A 120 4.15 9.31 -15.87
C PRO A 120 3.24 9.57 -17.07
N ILE A 121 3.01 10.84 -17.41
CA ILE A 121 2.14 11.27 -18.51
C ILE A 121 2.88 11.25 -19.86
N CYS A 122 3.97 12.02 -19.97
CA CYS A 122 4.69 12.18 -21.25
C CYS A 122 6.03 11.45 -21.34
N LYS A 123 6.46 10.79 -20.26
CA LYS A 123 7.72 10.04 -20.14
C LYS A 123 9.01 10.88 -20.18
N ALA A 124 8.89 12.21 -20.26
CA ALA A 124 10.05 13.09 -20.26
C ALA A 124 10.73 13.15 -18.87
N PRO A 125 12.06 13.27 -18.80
CA PRO A 125 12.82 13.35 -17.54
C PRO A 125 12.87 14.78 -16.97
N SER A 126 11.78 15.51 -17.06
CA SER A 126 11.69 16.96 -16.78
C SER A 126 10.77 17.29 -15.60
N LEU A 127 10.63 16.34 -14.65
CA LEU A 127 9.90 16.63 -13.42
C LEU A 127 10.72 17.51 -12.49
N ARG A 128 10.06 18.51 -11.94
CA ARG A 128 10.59 19.44 -10.94
C ARG A 128 9.66 19.49 -9.75
N GLU A 129 10.14 19.18 -8.55
CA GLU A 129 9.34 19.30 -7.34
C GLU A 129 8.96 20.76 -7.07
N VAL A 130 7.69 21.01 -6.87
CA VAL A 130 7.14 22.35 -6.59
C VAL A 130 6.55 22.46 -5.19
N SER A 131 6.21 21.34 -4.57
CA SER A 131 5.79 21.29 -3.18
C SER A 131 6.15 19.94 -2.55
N PRO A 132 6.73 19.92 -1.34
CA PRO A 132 6.99 18.67 -0.61
C PRO A 132 5.71 18.05 -0.04
N VAL A 133 4.59 18.75 -0.09
CA VAL A 133 3.28 18.27 0.40
C VAL A 133 2.25 18.43 -0.69
N GLY A 134 1.58 17.34 -1.03
CA GLY A 134 0.50 17.29 -2.02
C GLY A 134 -0.89 17.32 -1.37
N PRO A 135 -1.92 16.98 -2.14
CA PRO A 135 -3.31 16.86 -1.67
C PRO A 135 -3.44 15.86 -0.52
N THR A 136 -2.61 14.83 -0.52
CA THR A 136 -2.43 13.92 0.61
C THR A 136 -1.01 14.06 1.16
N ARG A 137 -0.87 13.85 2.46
CA ARG A 137 0.42 14.03 3.15
C ARG A 137 1.51 13.02 2.75
N CYS A 138 1.11 11.91 2.15
CA CYS A 138 2.04 10.87 1.68
C CYS A 138 2.62 11.14 0.29
N ARG A 139 2.32 12.29 -0.31
CA ARG A 139 2.77 12.66 -1.65
C ARG A 139 3.32 14.07 -1.67
N SER A 140 4.33 14.28 -2.50
CA SER A 140 4.76 15.61 -2.94
C SER A 140 4.14 15.95 -4.28
N VAL A 141 4.34 17.18 -4.73
CA VAL A 141 3.85 17.67 -6.03
C VAL A 141 5.03 18.07 -6.89
N ALA A 142 5.05 17.58 -8.11
CA ALA A 142 6.00 17.96 -9.14
C ALA A 142 5.29 18.57 -10.35
N TRP A 143 6.03 19.36 -11.09
CA TRP A 143 5.64 19.96 -12.36
C TRP A 143 6.47 19.35 -13.48
N CYS A 144 5.84 19.00 -14.59
CA CYS A 144 6.54 18.58 -15.79
C CYS A 144 6.70 19.78 -16.74
N ASP A 145 7.93 20.14 -17.05
CA ASP A 145 8.20 21.29 -17.92
C ASP A 145 7.88 20.99 -19.40
N ASP A 146 7.85 19.73 -19.82
CA ASP A 146 7.51 19.31 -21.19
C ASP A 146 6.00 19.31 -21.45
N CYS A 147 5.24 18.51 -20.72
CA CYS A 147 3.80 18.41 -20.95
C CYS A 147 2.96 19.41 -20.15
N ARG A 148 3.59 20.19 -19.27
CA ARG A 148 2.97 21.23 -18.43
C ARG A 148 1.83 20.70 -17.56
N ASN A 149 2.00 19.51 -17.02
CA ASN A 149 1.06 18.91 -16.08
C ASN A 149 1.65 18.84 -14.68
N VAL A 150 0.75 18.90 -13.71
CA VAL A 150 1.03 18.60 -12.32
C VAL A 150 1.04 17.09 -12.14
N VAL A 151 2.01 16.59 -11.39
CA VAL A 151 2.19 15.18 -11.09
C VAL A 151 2.39 15.04 -9.59
N GLU A 152 1.70 14.09 -8.98
CA GLU A 152 1.96 13.72 -7.60
C GLU A 152 3.12 12.69 -7.55
N VAL A 153 3.91 12.75 -6.50
CA VAL A 153 5.09 11.88 -6.33
C VAL A 153 5.03 11.20 -4.98
N VAL A 154 5.18 9.88 -4.98
CA VAL A 154 5.28 9.00 -3.79
C VAL A 154 6.74 8.62 -3.58
N GLY A 155 7.20 8.65 -2.32
CA GLY A 155 8.54 8.23 -1.92
C GLY A 155 9.36 9.29 -1.23
#